data_f663b4d822ed64995755029dbb2fbb26
#
_entry.id   f663b4d822ed64995755029dbb2fbb26
#
_cell.length_a   1.000
_cell.length_b   1.000
_cell.length_c   1.000
_cell.angle_alpha   90.00
_cell.angle_beta   90.00
_cell.angle_gamma   90.00
#
_symmetry.space_group_name_H-M   'P 1'
#
loop_
_entity.id
_entity.type
_entity.pdbx_description
1 polymer ?
#
loop_
_entity_poly.entity_id
_entity_poly.type
_entity_poly.pdbx_seq_one_letter_code
_entity_poly.pdbx_strand_id
1 'polypeptide(L)'
;MIETLKLINYRNSAQCKTIGMSCIDSFPATTYTFQSGKVYRLTSDFGCDSWGMVTCIGGRGDVGFSGKIMLNDVEADTRILKNHSGFIAESYFPDVNTTDDPCTAHECINRALNISGLNYSTNEIKSIFHLTDNRFDRPLNQISGEIWFVSAAIWFSLDKDIFCFPWLNMRNFFRFETMKEFGIIDFLRKRKKLVLVPTSRGTFFEKSTKGVTIRQL
;
A
#
# COMPACT_ATOMS: atom_id res chain seq x y z
N MET A 1 5.76 -15.77 -3.09
CA MET A 1 4.37 -15.36 -2.73
C MET A 1 4.23 -15.36 -1.22
N ILE A 2 3.74 -14.28 -0.65
CA ILE A 2 3.46 -14.16 0.79
C ILE A 2 2.06 -14.72 1.06
N GLU A 3 1.93 -15.65 1.99
CA GLU A 3 0.64 -16.20 2.44
C GLU A 3 0.14 -15.49 3.69
N THR A 4 1.05 -15.17 4.61
CA THR A 4 0.73 -14.49 5.86
C THR A 4 1.72 -13.38 6.18
N LEU A 5 1.19 -12.30 6.76
CA LEU A 5 1.96 -11.27 7.44
C LEU A 5 1.51 -11.23 8.89
N LYS A 6 2.44 -11.41 9.84
CA LYS A 6 2.14 -11.38 11.27
C LYS A 6 2.83 -10.20 11.96
N LEU A 7 2.09 -9.51 12.77
CA LEU A 7 2.60 -8.55 13.75
C LEU A 7 2.65 -9.25 15.10
N ILE A 8 3.77 -9.18 15.80
CA ILE A 8 3.95 -9.76 17.14
C ILE A 8 4.41 -8.68 18.09
N ASN A 9 3.57 -8.34 19.06
CA ASN A 9 3.82 -7.25 20.00
C ASN A 9 4.27 -5.95 19.31
N TYR A 10 3.72 -5.71 18.13
CA TYR A 10 4.10 -4.58 17.29
C TYR A 10 3.64 -3.25 17.90
N ARG A 11 4.51 -2.28 17.89
CA ARG A 11 4.22 -0.90 18.29
C ARG A 11 5.05 0.04 17.44
N ASN A 12 4.45 1.09 16.87
CA ASN A 12 5.21 2.15 16.21
C ASN A 12 6.11 2.87 17.23
N SER A 13 7.30 3.26 16.82
CA SER A 13 8.07 4.23 17.59
C SER A 13 7.49 5.64 17.38
N ALA A 14 7.61 6.48 18.39
CA ALA A 14 6.88 7.73 18.56
C ALA A 14 7.14 8.85 17.52
N GLN A 15 7.83 8.61 16.41
CA GLN A 15 8.17 9.66 15.44
C GLN A 15 7.88 9.21 14.01
N CYS A 16 6.67 9.40 13.54
CA CYS A 16 6.39 9.35 12.11
C CYS A 16 6.75 10.71 11.49
N LYS A 17 8.02 10.95 11.18
CA LYS A 17 8.50 12.19 10.56
C LYS A 17 8.02 12.38 9.12
N THR A 18 7.58 11.32 8.48
CA THR A 18 7.27 11.27 7.04
C THR A 18 6.06 12.10 6.63
N ILE A 19 5.22 12.53 7.57
CA ILE A 19 3.93 13.20 7.25
C ILE A 19 3.90 14.65 7.79
N GLY A 20 4.99 15.16 8.33
CA GLY A 20 4.98 16.49 8.97
C GLY A 20 4.11 16.57 10.23
N MET A 21 3.62 15.45 10.71
CA MET A 21 2.86 15.31 11.95
C MET A 21 3.72 14.58 12.97
N SER A 22 4.08 15.28 14.04
CA SER A 22 4.68 14.64 15.22
C SER A 22 3.57 13.94 15.99
N CYS A 23 3.32 12.67 15.68
CA CYS A 23 2.40 11.87 16.46
C CYS A 23 3.18 11.14 17.54
N ILE A 24 3.04 11.63 18.74
CA ILE A 24 3.52 10.98 19.97
C ILE A 24 2.37 10.12 20.49
N ASP A 25 2.05 9.05 19.79
CA ASP A 25 1.03 8.13 20.29
C ASP A 25 1.66 6.79 20.62
N SER A 26 1.72 6.51 21.91
CA SER A 26 1.99 5.16 22.41
C SER A 26 0.69 4.36 22.40
N PHE A 27 0.39 3.64 21.33
CA PHE A 27 -0.71 2.69 21.37
C PHE A 27 -0.26 1.34 21.94
N PRO A 28 -1.22 0.55 22.45
CA PRO A 28 -0.93 -0.79 22.94
C PRO A 28 -0.27 -1.65 21.87
N ALA A 29 0.64 -2.52 22.28
CA ALA A 29 1.27 -3.46 21.37
C ALA A 29 0.20 -4.32 20.67
N THR A 30 0.33 -4.46 19.38
CA THR A 30 -0.63 -5.19 18.54
C THR A 30 -0.02 -6.52 18.10
N THR A 31 -0.79 -7.60 18.31
CA THR A 31 -0.48 -8.91 17.71
C THR A 31 -1.64 -9.25 16.78
N TYR A 32 -1.34 -9.46 15.49
CA TYR A 32 -2.33 -9.74 14.47
C TYR A 32 -1.75 -10.51 13.30
N THR A 33 -2.59 -11.33 12.66
CA THR A 33 -2.21 -12.07 11.44
C THR A 33 -3.08 -11.62 10.28
N PHE A 34 -2.44 -11.06 9.25
CA PHE A 34 -3.06 -10.78 7.96
C PHE A 34 -2.85 -11.97 7.03
N GLN A 35 -3.86 -12.26 6.21
CA GLN A 35 -3.81 -13.32 5.22
C GLN A 35 -3.79 -12.74 3.81
N SER A 36 -3.04 -13.35 2.90
CA SER A 36 -3.07 -12.98 1.50
C SER A 36 -4.47 -13.19 0.89
N GLY A 37 -4.77 -12.47 -0.17
CA GLY A 37 -6.09 -12.51 -0.79
C GLY A 37 -7.19 -11.85 0.04
N LYS A 38 -6.83 -11.03 1.02
CA LYS A 38 -7.77 -10.29 1.88
C LYS A 38 -7.49 -8.79 1.83
N VAL A 39 -8.54 -8.03 2.13
CA VAL A 39 -8.50 -6.57 2.28
C VAL A 39 -8.73 -6.25 3.74
N TYR A 40 -7.87 -5.45 4.34
CA TYR A 40 -8.00 -5.06 5.75
C TYR A 40 -8.06 -3.55 5.89
N ARG A 41 -9.04 -3.08 6.63
CA ARG A 41 -9.14 -1.71 7.10
C ARG A 41 -8.46 -1.59 8.46
N LEU A 42 -7.51 -0.67 8.56
CA LEU A 42 -6.80 -0.33 9.79
C LEU A 42 -7.28 1.04 10.25
N THR A 43 -8.02 1.08 11.35
CA THR A 43 -8.65 2.31 11.82
C THR A 43 -8.00 2.79 13.11
N SER A 44 -7.60 4.05 13.17
CA SER A 44 -7.07 4.71 14.37
C SER A 44 -7.60 6.12 14.50
N ASP A 45 -7.43 6.73 15.69
CA ASP A 45 -7.68 8.15 15.87
C ASP A 45 -6.62 8.94 15.10
N PHE A 46 -7.02 9.95 14.34
CA PHE A 46 -6.14 10.82 13.56
C PHE A 46 -5.12 10.16 12.62
N GLY A 47 -5.23 8.88 12.34
CA GLY A 47 -4.47 8.21 11.28
C GLY A 47 -3.02 7.89 11.58
N CYS A 48 -2.42 8.42 12.63
CA CYS A 48 -0.99 8.24 12.91
C CYS A 48 -0.62 6.79 13.15
N ASP A 49 -1.39 6.07 13.93
CA ASP A 49 -1.09 4.69 14.30
C ASP A 49 -1.29 3.74 13.12
N SER A 50 -2.45 3.81 12.46
CA SER A 50 -2.74 2.96 11.31
C SER A 50 -1.87 3.31 10.10
N TRP A 51 -1.62 4.61 9.88
CA TRP A 51 -0.70 5.08 8.84
C TRP A 51 0.73 4.63 9.11
N GLY A 52 1.25 4.87 10.32
CA GLY A 52 2.59 4.45 10.73
C GLY A 52 2.78 2.94 10.58
N MET A 53 1.78 2.14 10.99
CA MET A 53 1.80 0.69 10.81
C MET A 53 1.90 0.29 9.34
N VAL A 54 1.06 0.86 8.47
CA VAL A 54 1.09 0.56 7.02
C VAL A 54 2.38 1.06 6.38
N THR A 55 2.93 2.19 6.82
CA THR A 55 4.22 2.72 6.37
C THR A 55 5.37 1.77 6.72
N CYS A 56 5.39 1.23 7.95
CA CYS A 56 6.38 0.22 8.36
C CYS A 56 6.23 -1.09 7.56
N ILE A 57 5.01 -1.61 7.42
CA ILE A 57 4.74 -2.81 6.62
C ILE A 57 5.15 -2.59 5.16
N GLY A 58 4.97 -1.39 4.64
CA GLY A 58 5.40 -1.00 3.31
C GLY A 58 6.91 -0.84 3.14
N GLY A 59 7.69 -0.99 4.21
CA GLY A 59 9.13 -0.76 4.16
C GLY A 59 9.49 0.69 3.83
N ARG A 60 8.64 1.65 4.20
CA ARG A 60 8.82 3.08 3.92
C ARG A 60 9.12 3.85 5.19
N GLY A 61 10.04 4.82 5.05
CA GLY A 61 10.35 5.79 6.09
C GLY A 61 11.21 5.26 7.24
N ASP A 62 11.75 6.21 8.00
CA ASP A 62 12.55 5.97 9.21
C ASP A 62 11.65 5.73 10.44
N VAL A 63 10.47 5.20 10.22
CA VAL A 63 9.54 4.88 11.30
C VAL A 63 10.04 3.64 12.00
N GLY A 64 10.73 3.81 13.11
CA GLY A 64 11.10 2.70 13.96
C GLY A 64 9.85 2.02 14.53
N PHE A 65 9.95 0.74 14.76
CA PHE A 65 8.93 -0.02 15.48
C PHE A 65 9.61 -0.94 16.51
N SER A 66 8.84 -1.36 17.52
CA SER A 66 9.22 -2.43 18.42
C SER A 66 8.33 -3.64 18.18
N GLY A 67 8.76 -4.81 18.63
CA GLY A 67 8.11 -6.08 18.28
C GLY A 67 8.67 -6.65 16.98
N LYS A 68 7.91 -7.51 16.33
CA LYS A 68 8.33 -8.22 15.11
C LYS A 68 7.28 -8.14 14.02
N ILE A 69 7.76 -8.08 12.78
CA ILE A 69 6.96 -8.30 11.57
C ILE A 69 7.48 -9.58 10.92
N MET A 70 6.57 -10.52 10.66
CA MET A 70 6.91 -11.81 10.06
C MET A 70 6.20 -11.95 8.71
N LEU A 71 6.90 -12.43 7.70
CA LEU A 71 6.34 -12.85 6.41
C LEU A 71 6.51 -14.36 6.30
N ASN A 72 5.42 -15.12 6.19
CA ASN A 72 5.45 -16.59 6.15
C ASN A 72 6.31 -17.20 7.30
N ASP A 73 6.12 -16.68 8.53
CA ASP A 73 6.87 -17.10 9.72
C ASP A 73 8.38 -16.77 9.74
N VAL A 74 8.88 -15.99 8.76
CA VAL A 74 10.25 -15.47 8.74
C VAL A 74 10.23 -13.99 9.15
N GLU A 75 11.10 -13.60 10.08
CA GLU A 75 11.21 -12.21 10.51
C GLU A 75 11.68 -11.33 9.34
N ALA A 76 10.95 -10.24 9.10
CA ALA A 76 11.18 -9.34 7.98
C ALA A 76 11.69 -7.99 8.45
N ASP A 77 12.84 -7.59 7.96
CA ASP A 77 13.37 -6.24 8.09
C ASP A 77 12.72 -5.28 7.05
N THR A 78 13.04 -4.00 7.17
CA THR A 78 12.54 -2.95 6.26
C THR A 78 12.84 -3.25 4.79
N ARG A 79 13.98 -3.86 4.47
CA ARG A 79 14.39 -4.19 3.10
C ARG A 79 13.52 -5.32 2.54
N ILE A 80 13.30 -6.36 3.33
CA ILE A 80 12.43 -7.47 2.95
C ILE A 80 10.99 -6.96 2.74
N LEU A 81 10.49 -6.15 3.67
CA LEU A 81 9.16 -5.56 3.56
C LEU A 81 9.02 -4.72 2.28
N LYS A 82 9.99 -3.86 1.97
CA LYS A 82 10.01 -3.05 0.74
C LYS A 82 9.99 -3.90 -0.53
N ASN A 83 10.68 -5.04 -0.52
CA ASN A 83 10.70 -5.93 -1.67
C ASN A 83 9.32 -6.56 -1.95
N HIS A 84 8.50 -6.77 -0.91
CA HIS A 84 7.17 -7.39 -1.03
C HIS A 84 6.01 -6.40 -1.07
N SER A 85 6.26 -5.11 -0.82
CA SER A 85 5.18 -4.12 -0.66
C SER A 85 5.24 -3.02 -1.71
N GLY A 86 4.06 -2.53 -2.11
CA GLY A 86 3.89 -1.37 -2.96
C GLY A 86 2.95 -0.35 -2.33
N PHE A 87 3.30 0.94 -2.39
CA PHE A 87 2.44 2.03 -1.95
C PHE A 87 1.59 2.58 -3.09
N ILE A 88 0.29 2.64 -2.85
CA ILE A 88 -0.66 3.25 -3.78
C ILE A 88 -0.51 4.78 -3.74
N ALA A 89 -0.64 5.42 -4.89
CA ALA A 89 -0.47 6.86 -5.13
C ALA A 89 1.00 7.35 -5.15
N GLU A 90 1.99 6.46 -5.14
CA GLU A 90 3.36 6.85 -5.43
C GLU A 90 3.53 7.19 -6.92
N SER A 91 4.39 8.17 -7.19
CA SER A 91 4.79 8.58 -8.54
C SER A 91 6.27 8.28 -8.84
N TYR A 92 6.97 7.70 -7.90
CA TYR A 92 8.37 7.29 -8.06
C TYR A 92 8.55 5.83 -7.67
N PHE A 93 9.15 5.07 -8.55
CA PHE A 93 9.36 3.62 -8.43
C PHE A 93 10.85 3.32 -8.62
N PRO A 94 11.62 3.20 -7.55
CA PRO A 94 13.08 3.09 -7.64
C PRO A 94 13.56 1.91 -8.50
N ASP A 95 12.76 0.84 -8.57
CA ASP A 95 13.12 -0.36 -9.34
C ASP A 95 12.94 -0.19 -10.86
N VAL A 96 12.14 0.81 -11.29
CA VAL A 96 11.77 0.99 -12.71
C VAL A 96 12.05 2.39 -13.26
N ASN A 97 12.18 3.41 -12.41
CA ASN A 97 12.56 4.75 -12.84
C ASN A 97 14.06 4.80 -13.17
N THR A 98 14.40 5.41 -14.29
CA THR A 98 15.79 5.84 -14.56
C THR A 98 16.00 7.24 -14.00
N THR A 99 17.23 7.56 -13.64
CA THR A 99 17.60 8.81 -12.96
C THR A 99 17.40 10.07 -13.80
N ASP A 100 17.34 9.96 -15.12
CA ASP A 100 17.51 11.11 -16.02
C ASP A 100 16.26 11.53 -16.80
N ASP A 101 15.23 10.67 -16.88
CA ASP A 101 13.98 11.01 -17.58
C ASP A 101 12.73 10.54 -16.81
N PRO A 102 11.70 11.39 -16.73
CA PRO A 102 10.42 10.97 -16.13
C PRO A 102 9.77 9.89 -17.00
N CYS A 103 9.80 8.64 -16.51
CA CYS A 103 9.15 7.50 -17.17
C CYS A 103 7.64 7.73 -17.33
N THR A 104 7.09 7.28 -18.44
CA THR A 104 5.66 7.15 -18.64
C THR A 104 5.11 5.94 -17.86
N ALA A 105 3.80 5.90 -17.63
CA ALA A 105 3.16 4.73 -17.02
C ALA A 105 3.39 3.46 -17.86
N HIS A 106 3.34 3.58 -19.20
CA HIS A 106 3.62 2.50 -20.14
C HIS A 106 5.03 1.91 -19.95
N GLU A 107 6.05 2.78 -19.97
CA GLU A 107 7.44 2.35 -19.80
C GLU A 107 7.68 1.69 -18.45
N CYS A 108 7.13 2.27 -17.37
CA CYS A 108 7.26 1.71 -16.03
C CYS A 108 6.61 0.32 -15.93
N ILE A 109 5.41 0.13 -16.48
CA ILE A 109 4.73 -1.16 -16.49
C ILE A 109 5.52 -2.17 -17.32
N ASN A 110 6.01 -1.78 -18.49
CA ASN A 110 6.81 -2.66 -19.34
C ASN A 110 8.09 -3.12 -18.65
N ARG A 111 8.83 -2.20 -18.03
CA ARG A 111 10.03 -2.55 -17.25
C ARG A 111 9.70 -3.45 -16.06
N ALA A 112 8.62 -3.14 -15.34
CA ALA A 112 8.16 -3.92 -14.20
C ALA A 112 7.84 -5.37 -14.59
N LEU A 113 7.16 -5.59 -15.71
CA LEU A 113 6.86 -6.92 -16.25
C LEU A 113 8.13 -7.68 -16.64
N ASN A 114 9.10 -6.99 -17.26
CA ASN A 114 10.39 -7.58 -17.60
C ASN A 114 11.20 -8.00 -16.36
N ILE A 115 11.14 -7.21 -15.28
CA ILE A 115 11.81 -7.51 -14.01
C ILE A 115 11.16 -8.71 -13.30
N SER A 116 9.85 -8.74 -13.25
CA SER A 116 9.09 -9.78 -12.52
C SER A 116 8.97 -11.09 -13.30
N GLY A 117 9.03 -11.03 -14.63
CA GLY A 117 8.75 -12.16 -15.50
C GLY A 117 7.28 -12.59 -15.52
N LEU A 118 6.35 -11.75 -15.04
CA LEU A 118 4.92 -12.03 -15.12
C LEU A 118 4.46 -12.10 -16.57
N ASN A 119 3.68 -13.12 -16.89
CA ASN A 119 3.16 -13.35 -18.23
C ASN A 119 1.90 -12.49 -18.50
N TYR A 120 2.10 -11.19 -18.62
CA TYR A 120 1.11 -10.19 -19.04
C TYR A 120 1.73 -9.27 -20.10
N SER A 121 0.92 -8.84 -21.04
CA SER A 121 1.28 -7.70 -21.89
C SER A 121 0.96 -6.38 -21.16
N THR A 122 1.63 -5.32 -21.57
CA THR A 122 1.38 -3.97 -21.04
C THR A 122 -0.09 -3.53 -21.30
N ASN A 123 -0.66 -3.94 -22.45
CA ASN A 123 -2.06 -3.63 -22.79
C ASN A 123 -3.06 -4.41 -21.91
N GLU A 124 -2.76 -5.63 -21.51
CA GLU A 124 -3.59 -6.36 -20.55
C GLU A 124 -3.58 -5.67 -19.19
N ILE A 125 -2.41 -5.25 -18.69
CA ILE A 125 -2.30 -4.47 -17.45
C ILE A 125 -3.08 -3.16 -17.56
N LYS A 126 -2.94 -2.43 -18.66
CA LYS A 126 -3.71 -1.20 -18.93
C LYS A 126 -5.21 -1.44 -18.82
N SER A 127 -5.71 -2.51 -19.45
CA SER A 127 -7.13 -2.89 -19.41
C SER A 127 -7.60 -3.28 -18.01
N ILE A 128 -6.83 -4.13 -17.30
CA ILE A 128 -7.16 -4.59 -15.94
C ILE A 128 -7.26 -3.42 -14.96
N PHE A 129 -6.36 -2.45 -15.05
CA PHE A 129 -6.30 -1.31 -14.16
C PHE A 129 -7.04 -0.07 -14.71
N HIS A 130 -7.78 -0.21 -15.81
CA HIS A 130 -8.59 0.85 -16.42
C HIS A 130 -7.82 2.16 -16.68
N LEU A 131 -6.58 2.04 -17.16
CA LEU A 131 -5.76 3.20 -17.47
C LEU A 131 -6.20 3.81 -18.80
N THR A 132 -6.42 5.13 -18.82
CA THR A 132 -6.81 5.83 -20.04
C THR A 132 -5.63 6.02 -20.99
N ASP A 133 -5.87 6.07 -22.31
CA ASP A 133 -4.82 6.26 -23.32
C ASP A 133 -4.00 7.53 -23.06
N ASN A 134 -4.71 8.62 -22.73
CA ASN A 134 -4.08 9.92 -22.47
C ASN A 134 -3.15 9.92 -21.24
N ARG A 135 -3.31 8.98 -20.31
CA ARG A 135 -2.50 8.90 -19.07
C ARG A 135 -1.41 7.85 -19.17
N PHE A 136 -1.62 6.85 -20.03
CA PHE A 136 -0.72 5.73 -20.19
C PHE A 136 0.65 6.15 -20.73
N ASP A 137 0.64 7.10 -21.66
CA ASP A 137 1.86 7.64 -22.31
C ASP A 137 2.34 8.97 -21.70
N ARG A 138 1.79 9.36 -20.54
CA ARG A 138 2.27 10.56 -19.83
C ARG A 138 3.34 10.22 -18.79
N PRO A 139 4.30 11.14 -18.58
CA PRO A 139 5.22 11.05 -17.45
C PRO A 139 4.48 10.94 -16.11
N LEU A 140 4.95 10.08 -15.22
CA LEU A 140 4.29 9.80 -13.94
C LEU A 140 4.06 11.06 -13.09
N ASN A 141 5.00 11.99 -13.10
CA ASN A 141 4.90 13.25 -12.37
C ASN A 141 3.80 14.21 -12.90
N GLN A 142 3.26 13.93 -14.07
CA GLN A 142 2.15 14.68 -14.67
C GLN A 142 0.79 13.99 -14.51
N ILE A 143 0.75 12.82 -13.86
CA ILE A 143 -0.47 12.07 -13.60
C ILE A 143 -0.99 12.43 -12.22
N SER A 144 -2.15 13.10 -12.12
CA SER A 144 -2.74 13.46 -10.83
C SER A 144 -3.95 12.60 -10.46
N GLY A 145 -4.94 12.49 -11.34
CA GLY A 145 -6.21 11.81 -11.07
C GLY A 145 -6.12 10.28 -11.01
N GLU A 146 -5.35 9.70 -11.92
CA GLU A 146 -5.24 8.24 -12.10
C GLU A 146 -4.00 7.64 -11.42
N ILE A 147 -3.22 8.42 -10.67
CA ILE A 147 -1.99 7.94 -10.04
C ILE A 147 -2.21 6.71 -9.15
N TRP A 148 -3.39 6.57 -8.56
CA TRP A 148 -3.74 5.40 -7.74
C TRP A 148 -3.84 4.12 -8.58
N PHE A 149 -4.45 4.21 -9.76
CA PHE A 149 -4.58 3.09 -10.69
C PHE A 149 -3.24 2.75 -11.32
N VAL A 150 -2.50 3.77 -11.73
CA VAL A 150 -1.15 3.62 -12.31
C VAL A 150 -0.18 3.00 -11.31
N SER A 151 -0.13 3.51 -10.08
CA SER A 151 0.76 2.94 -9.06
C SER A 151 0.39 1.49 -8.70
N ALA A 152 -0.92 1.17 -8.63
CA ALA A 152 -1.37 -0.20 -8.43
C ALA A 152 -0.94 -1.12 -9.58
N ALA A 153 -1.06 -0.65 -10.82
CA ALA A 153 -0.64 -1.38 -12.01
C ALA A 153 0.87 -1.67 -12.01
N ILE A 154 1.70 -0.67 -11.69
CA ILE A 154 3.16 -0.81 -11.64
C ILE A 154 3.57 -1.78 -10.52
N TRP A 155 3.02 -1.63 -9.30
CA TRP A 155 3.34 -2.54 -8.19
C TRP A 155 2.86 -3.97 -8.45
N PHE A 156 1.71 -4.13 -9.11
CA PHE A 156 1.26 -5.44 -9.55
C PHE A 156 2.23 -6.03 -10.59
N SER A 157 2.64 -5.24 -11.57
CA SER A 157 3.60 -5.66 -12.61
C SER A 157 4.97 -6.01 -12.04
N LEU A 158 5.38 -5.44 -10.91
CA LEU A 158 6.57 -5.83 -10.13
C LEU A 158 6.34 -7.06 -9.23
N ASP A 159 5.19 -7.73 -9.34
CA ASP A 159 4.77 -8.88 -8.54
C ASP A 159 4.77 -8.64 -7.02
N LYS A 160 4.50 -7.41 -6.57
CA LYS A 160 4.40 -7.14 -5.13
C LYS A 160 3.23 -7.92 -4.51
N ASP A 161 3.43 -8.39 -3.28
CA ASP A 161 2.46 -9.21 -2.55
C ASP A 161 1.51 -8.36 -1.68
N ILE A 162 1.98 -7.20 -1.21
CA ILE A 162 1.29 -6.34 -0.24
C ILE A 162 1.07 -4.96 -0.85
N PHE A 163 -0.19 -4.52 -0.87
CA PHE A 163 -0.64 -3.23 -1.40
C PHE A 163 -1.04 -2.32 -0.25
N CYS A 164 -0.22 -1.31 -0.01
CA CYS A 164 -0.39 -0.34 1.06
C CYS A 164 -1.05 0.93 0.52
N PHE A 165 -2.24 1.25 1.03
CA PHE A 165 -2.91 2.50 0.68
C PHE A 165 -2.39 3.67 1.53
N PRO A 166 -2.45 4.91 1.02
CA PRO A 166 -2.26 6.08 1.85
C PRO A 166 -3.40 6.18 2.87
N TRP A 167 -3.21 7.01 3.91
CA TRP A 167 -4.26 7.26 4.88
C TRP A 167 -5.52 7.84 4.22
N LEU A 168 -6.67 7.20 4.48
CA LEU A 168 -7.95 7.59 3.91
C LEU A 168 -8.75 8.45 4.90
N ASN A 169 -8.78 9.75 4.66
CA ASN A 169 -9.85 10.60 5.16
C ASN A 169 -11.12 10.42 4.30
N MET A 170 -12.22 11.06 4.67
CA MET A 170 -13.49 10.98 3.93
C MET A 170 -13.36 11.31 2.44
N ARG A 171 -12.51 12.29 2.08
CA ARG A 171 -12.26 12.67 0.68
C ARG A 171 -11.51 11.56 -0.10
N ASN A 172 -10.55 10.92 0.55
CA ASN A 172 -9.76 9.88 -0.07
C ASN A 172 -10.48 8.53 -0.11
N PHE A 173 -11.46 8.32 0.76
CA PHE A 173 -12.27 7.10 0.76
C PHE A 173 -13.02 6.90 -0.56
N PHE A 174 -13.48 7.97 -1.19
CA PHE A 174 -14.09 7.90 -2.52
C PHE A 174 -13.18 7.26 -3.58
N ARG A 175 -11.87 7.55 -3.55
CA ARG A 175 -10.92 6.92 -4.49
C ARG A 175 -10.77 5.42 -4.27
N PHE A 176 -10.77 4.99 -3.03
CA PHE A 176 -10.75 3.55 -2.70
C PHE A 176 -12.04 2.86 -3.19
N GLU A 177 -13.21 3.47 -2.97
CA GLU A 177 -14.48 2.95 -3.46
C GLU A 177 -14.50 2.89 -5.00
N THR A 178 -13.96 3.90 -5.68
CA THR A 178 -13.82 3.88 -7.15
C THR A 178 -12.96 2.68 -7.62
N MET A 179 -11.86 2.38 -6.93
CA MET A 179 -11.07 1.18 -7.26
C MET A 179 -11.84 -0.12 -7.04
N LYS A 180 -12.72 -0.17 -6.03
CA LYS A 180 -13.63 -1.32 -5.83
C LYS A 180 -14.65 -1.42 -6.96
N GLU A 181 -15.28 -0.30 -7.37
CA GLU A 181 -16.25 -0.25 -8.46
C GLU A 181 -15.65 -0.75 -9.78
N PHE A 182 -14.41 -0.41 -10.10
CA PHE A 182 -13.70 -0.96 -11.25
C PHE A 182 -13.20 -2.41 -11.07
N GLY A 183 -13.46 -3.02 -9.93
CA GLY A 183 -13.06 -4.40 -9.67
C GLY A 183 -11.56 -4.63 -9.44
N ILE A 184 -10.75 -3.56 -9.33
CA ILE A 184 -9.29 -3.66 -9.13
C ILE A 184 -8.97 -4.34 -7.79
N ILE A 185 -9.68 -3.96 -6.72
CA ILE A 185 -9.51 -4.58 -5.41
C ILE A 185 -9.87 -6.06 -5.45
N ASP A 186 -10.93 -6.42 -6.14
CA ASP A 186 -11.32 -7.84 -6.35
C ASP A 186 -10.29 -8.60 -7.20
N PHE A 187 -9.73 -7.96 -8.21
CA PHE A 187 -8.66 -8.53 -9.01
C PHE A 187 -7.43 -8.83 -8.13
N LEU A 188 -6.95 -7.86 -7.35
CA LEU A 188 -5.82 -8.04 -6.43
C LEU A 188 -6.10 -9.18 -5.43
N ARG A 189 -7.31 -9.21 -4.85
CA ARG A 189 -7.74 -10.27 -3.94
C ARG A 189 -7.72 -11.66 -4.59
N LYS A 190 -8.27 -11.80 -5.79
CA LYS A 190 -8.26 -13.06 -6.55
C LYS A 190 -6.85 -13.51 -6.91
N ARG A 191 -5.92 -12.58 -7.07
CA ARG A 191 -4.48 -12.83 -7.27
C ARG A 191 -3.71 -13.06 -5.97
N LYS A 192 -4.44 -13.28 -4.86
CA LYS A 192 -3.88 -13.52 -3.52
C LYS A 192 -2.97 -12.40 -3.03
N LYS A 193 -3.24 -11.14 -3.43
CA LYS A 193 -2.52 -9.97 -2.91
C LYS A 193 -3.17 -9.52 -1.60
N LEU A 194 -2.35 -9.10 -0.63
CA LEU A 194 -2.80 -8.48 0.62
C LEU A 194 -3.00 -6.99 0.41
N VAL A 195 -4.17 -6.45 0.79
CA VAL A 195 -4.48 -5.02 0.67
C VAL A 195 -4.69 -4.43 2.06
N LEU A 196 -3.94 -3.38 2.40
CA LEU A 196 -3.98 -2.68 3.68
C LEU A 196 -4.45 -1.23 3.48
N VAL A 197 -5.52 -0.85 4.17
CA VAL A 197 -6.21 0.42 4.02
C VAL A 197 -6.25 1.16 5.36
N PRO A 198 -5.31 2.08 5.64
CA PRO A 198 -5.34 2.87 6.86
C PRO A 198 -6.41 3.96 6.76
N THR A 199 -7.24 4.09 7.78
CA THR A 199 -8.34 5.06 7.81
C THR A 199 -8.46 5.75 9.17
N SER A 200 -9.07 6.93 9.17
CA SER A 200 -9.61 7.51 10.41
C SER A 200 -10.90 6.79 10.82
N ARG A 201 -11.30 6.94 12.08
CA ARG A 201 -12.63 6.55 12.54
C ARG A 201 -13.70 7.37 11.80
N GLY A 202 -14.73 6.69 11.34
CA GLY A 202 -15.69 7.27 10.41
C GLY A 202 -16.72 8.22 11.01
N THR A 203 -16.88 8.23 12.35
CA THR A 203 -17.89 9.08 13.02
C THR A 203 -17.42 9.52 14.39
N PHE A 204 -17.85 10.74 14.80
CA PHE A 204 -17.71 11.28 16.16
C PHE A 204 -18.33 10.36 17.24
N PHE A 205 -19.09 9.33 16.86
CA PHE A 205 -19.79 8.43 17.77
C PHE A 205 -19.06 7.10 18.01
N GLU A 206 -18.02 6.78 17.23
CA GLU A 206 -17.20 5.60 17.57
C GLU A 206 -16.35 5.96 18.80
N LYS A 207 -16.60 5.23 19.93
CA LYS A 207 -15.81 5.43 21.16
C LYS A 207 -14.32 5.35 20.85
N SER A 208 -13.58 6.36 21.29
CA SER A 208 -12.11 6.36 21.22
C SER A 208 -11.60 5.12 21.96
N THR A 209 -11.09 4.15 21.19
CA THR A 209 -10.32 3.03 21.73
C THR A 209 -8.86 3.33 21.48
N LYS A 210 -8.04 3.32 22.50
CA LYS A 210 -6.58 3.45 22.32
C LYS A 210 -6.10 2.30 21.42
N GLY A 211 -5.44 2.64 20.29
CA GLY A 211 -4.83 1.68 19.39
C GLY A 211 -5.46 1.57 18.01
N VAL A 212 -4.94 0.64 17.23
CA VAL A 212 -5.41 0.35 15.88
C VAL A 212 -6.46 -0.74 15.91
N THR A 213 -7.63 -0.46 15.33
CA THR A 213 -8.67 -1.49 15.09
C THR A 213 -8.46 -2.06 13.68
N ILE A 214 -8.32 -3.37 13.57
CA ILE A 214 -8.14 -4.07 12.30
C ILE A 214 -9.41 -4.83 11.98
N ARG A 215 -9.97 -4.60 10.79
CA ARG A 215 -11.16 -5.32 10.28
C ARG A 215 -10.89 -5.80 8.86
N GLN A 216 -11.27 -7.05 8.58
CA GLN A 216 -11.34 -7.54 7.20
C GLN A 216 -12.58 -6.93 6.51
N LEU A 217 -12.41 -6.43 5.28
CA LEU A 217 -13.46 -5.89 4.42
C LEU A 217 -13.98 -6.95 3.44
#